data_4ef9e845651c98effac676fec91d9e0d
#
_entry.id   4ef9e845651c98effac676fec91d9e0d
#
_cell.length_a   1.000
_cell.length_b   1.000
_cell.length_c   1.000
_cell.angle_alpha   90.00
_cell.angle_beta   90.00
_cell.angle_gamma   90.00
#
_symmetry.space_group_name_H-M   'P 1'
#
loop_
_entity.id
_entity.type
_entity.pdbx_description
1 polymer ?
#
loop_
_entity_poly.entity_id
_entity_poly.type
_entity_poly.pdbx_seq_one_letter_code
_entity_poly.pdbx_strand_id
1 'polypeptide(L)'
;MSIQAIKDRKVKPFPAPAKPAEIIAFTARTRRRFDPAAIAGKLASTLVPPVIVVAIMLVVWQVACSSPTASLPPPSQVWNEAYDLIAHPFFNNGPQDIGLAWRVLISLQRVAIGFGLAAVVGVALGALVGQSIWAMRGLDPVFQILRTVPPLAWLPLSLAAFRDSSPSAIFVIFITSIWPVIINTAVGVRNIPEDYRNVSRILRLNQLEFFVKIMVPAAAPYIFTGLRIGIGLSWLAIVAAEMLTGGVGIGFFIWDAWNSSRLPDIIVALAYIGVTGFCLDRLVASVGVFVTRGTTAK
;
A
#
# COMPACT_ATOMS: atom_id res chain seq x y z
N MET A 1 -72.51 16.88 28.99
CA MET A 1 -71.61 17.04 27.83
C MET A 1 -72.53 17.24 26.63
N SER A 2 -72.59 18.45 26.10
CA SER A 2 -73.55 18.88 25.11
C SER A 2 -73.25 18.41 23.70
N ILE A 3 -74.27 18.07 22.95
CA ILE A 3 -74.23 17.57 21.55
C ILE A 3 -73.52 18.53 20.58
N GLN A 4 -73.24 19.76 21.00
CA GLN A 4 -72.56 20.80 20.24
C GLN A 4 -71.01 20.51 20.05
N ALA A 5 -70.37 19.75 20.94
CA ALA A 5 -68.91 19.47 20.90
C ALA A 5 -68.51 18.41 19.86
N ILE A 6 -69.51 17.72 19.24
CA ILE A 6 -69.24 16.66 18.24
C ILE A 6 -69.23 17.24 16.82
N LYS A 7 -69.85 18.43 16.60
CA LYS A 7 -69.98 19.03 15.30
C LYS A 7 -68.78 19.76 14.74
N ASP A 8 -67.78 20.09 15.62
CA ASP A 8 -66.63 20.87 15.22
C ASP A 8 -65.32 20.05 15.01
N ARG A 9 -65.43 18.71 15.01
CA ARG A 9 -64.30 17.89 14.60
C ARG A 9 -64.14 17.95 13.07
N LYS A 10 -63.32 18.89 12.59
CA LYS A 10 -62.82 18.87 11.20
C LYS A 10 -62.19 17.51 10.94
N VAL A 11 -62.92 16.64 10.23
CA VAL A 11 -62.34 15.38 9.71
C VAL A 11 -61.26 15.78 8.74
N LYS A 12 -60.00 15.44 9.07
CA LYS A 12 -58.90 15.63 8.13
C LYS A 12 -59.21 14.83 6.84
N PRO A 13 -59.15 15.46 5.67
CA PRO A 13 -59.40 14.74 4.42
C PRO A 13 -58.40 13.59 4.29
N PHE A 14 -58.86 12.46 3.80
CA PHE A 14 -58.01 11.31 3.49
C PHE A 14 -56.83 11.77 2.63
N PRO A 15 -55.59 11.28 2.89
CA PRO A 15 -54.47 11.58 2.02
C PRO A 15 -54.82 11.13 0.60
N ALA A 16 -54.52 11.97 -0.38
CA ALA A 16 -54.73 11.66 -1.78
C ALA A 16 -54.05 10.29 -2.11
N PRO A 17 -54.68 9.51 -3.02
CA PRO A 17 -54.15 8.21 -3.40
C PRO A 17 -52.67 8.38 -3.84
N ALA A 18 -51.81 7.55 -3.29
CA ALA A 18 -50.39 7.52 -3.64
C ALA A 18 -50.28 7.38 -5.17
N LYS A 19 -49.39 8.15 -5.76
CA LYS A 19 -49.08 8.03 -7.19
C LYS A 19 -48.82 6.55 -7.52
N PRO A 20 -49.37 6.04 -8.65
CA PRO A 20 -49.16 4.65 -9.03
C PRO A 20 -47.67 4.36 -9.03
N ALA A 21 -47.28 3.25 -8.41
CA ALA A 21 -45.89 2.83 -8.33
C ALA A 21 -45.34 2.74 -9.76
N GLU A 22 -44.29 3.53 -10.02
CA GLU A 22 -43.60 3.51 -11.29
C GLU A 22 -42.95 2.11 -11.43
N ILE A 23 -43.48 1.33 -12.38
CA ILE A 23 -42.93 -0.01 -12.64
C ILE A 23 -41.53 0.19 -13.20
N ILE A 24 -40.54 0.03 -12.36
CA ILE A 24 -39.14 0.00 -12.79
C ILE A 24 -38.96 -1.28 -13.62
N ALA A 25 -39.08 -1.13 -14.95
CA ALA A 25 -38.79 -2.21 -15.88
C ALA A 25 -37.32 -2.61 -15.65
N PHE A 26 -37.11 -3.81 -15.14
CA PHE A 26 -35.76 -4.42 -15.09
C PHE A 26 -35.26 -4.55 -16.53
N THR A 27 -34.46 -3.60 -16.98
CA THR A 27 -33.77 -3.72 -18.24
C THR A 27 -32.90 -4.98 -18.15
N ALA A 28 -33.24 -5.99 -18.94
CA ALA A 28 -32.47 -7.23 -19.05
C ALA A 28 -30.99 -6.84 -19.29
N ARG A 29 -30.14 -7.36 -18.42
CA ARG A 29 -28.68 -7.13 -18.47
C ARG A 29 -28.17 -7.61 -19.84
N THR A 30 -28.12 -6.68 -20.83
CA THR A 30 -27.59 -6.98 -22.15
C THR A 30 -26.18 -7.52 -21.94
N ARG A 31 -25.94 -8.76 -22.37
CA ARG A 31 -24.60 -9.35 -22.43
C ARG A 31 -23.72 -8.36 -23.18
N ARG A 32 -22.79 -7.69 -22.48
CA ARG A 32 -21.80 -6.83 -23.10
C ARG A 32 -21.08 -7.69 -24.13
N ARG A 33 -21.36 -7.46 -25.40
CA ARG A 33 -20.54 -8.00 -26.51
C ARG A 33 -19.11 -7.52 -26.27
N PHE A 34 -18.18 -8.46 -26.33
CA PHE A 34 -16.76 -8.13 -26.33
C PHE A 34 -16.48 -7.26 -27.55
N ASP A 35 -16.33 -5.96 -27.35
CA ASP A 35 -15.96 -5.01 -28.38
C ASP A 35 -14.46 -4.71 -28.23
N PRO A 36 -13.59 -5.34 -29.06
CA PRO A 36 -12.16 -5.16 -28.98
C PRO A 36 -11.75 -3.69 -29.26
N ALA A 37 -12.49 -2.96 -30.08
CA ALA A 37 -12.22 -1.57 -30.37
C ALA A 37 -12.46 -0.67 -29.14
N ALA A 38 -13.53 -0.91 -28.38
CA ALA A 38 -13.81 -0.18 -27.14
C ALA A 38 -12.75 -0.46 -26.06
N ILE A 39 -12.23 -1.70 -26.00
CA ILE A 39 -11.14 -2.08 -25.08
C ILE A 39 -9.83 -1.41 -25.51
N ALA A 40 -9.49 -1.46 -26.80
CA ALA A 40 -8.29 -0.81 -27.33
C ALA A 40 -8.33 0.71 -27.13
N GLY A 41 -9.47 1.37 -27.38
CA GLY A 41 -9.66 2.79 -27.12
C GLY A 41 -9.49 3.17 -25.66
N LYS A 42 -10.05 2.35 -24.74
CA LYS A 42 -9.90 2.55 -23.30
C LYS A 42 -8.47 2.30 -22.81
N LEU A 43 -7.79 1.32 -23.37
CA LEU A 43 -6.39 1.04 -23.07
C LEU A 43 -5.50 2.18 -23.59
N ALA A 44 -5.73 2.64 -24.83
CA ALA A 44 -5.02 3.77 -25.41
C ALA A 44 -5.22 5.05 -24.61
N SER A 45 -6.44 5.41 -24.24
CA SER A 45 -6.72 6.59 -23.42
C SER A 45 -6.08 6.54 -22.01
N THR A 46 -5.79 5.35 -21.49
CA THR A 46 -5.15 5.18 -20.19
C THR A 46 -3.63 5.16 -20.28
N LEU A 47 -3.06 4.57 -21.35
CA LEU A 47 -1.61 4.39 -21.49
C LEU A 47 -0.92 5.52 -22.26
N VAL A 48 -1.59 6.12 -23.26
CA VAL A 48 -0.97 7.16 -24.10
C VAL A 48 -0.53 8.38 -23.29
N PRO A 49 -1.34 8.96 -22.37
CA PRO A 49 -0.91 10.14 -21.62
C PRO A 49 0.36 9.92 -20.80
N PRO A 50 0.49 8.85 -19.97
CA PRO A 50 1.72 8.63 -19.21
C PRO A 50 2.92 8.33 -20.12
N VAL A 51 2.75 7.63 -21.24
CA VAL A 51 3.83 7.38 -22.19
C VAL A 51 4.34 8.67 -22.82
N ILE A 52 3.45 9.59 -23.20
CA ILE A 52 3.84 10.90 -23.75
C ILE A 52 4.63 11.70 -22.69
N VAL A 53 4.16 11.73 -21.45
CA VAL A 53 4.84 12.45 -20.37
C VAL A 53 6.25 11.87 -20.13
N VAL A 54 6.38 10.55 -20.06
CA VAL A 54 7.68 9.88 -19.90
C VAL A 54 8.59 10.17 -21.09
N ALA A 55 8.06 10.12 -22.33
CA ALA A 55 8.84 10.45 -23.53
C ALA A 55 9.34 11.90 -23.49
N ILE A 56 8.49 12.86 -23.13
CA ILE A 56 8.89 14.27 -22.97
C ILE A 56 9.97 14.42 -21.90
N MET A 57 9.82 13.76 -20.75
CA MET A 57 10.83 13.79 -19.68
C MET A 57 12.18 13.23 -20.16
N LEU A 58 12.17 12.12 -20.90
CA LEU A 58 13.39 11.53 -21.46
C LEU A 58 14.06 12.46 -22.48
N VAL A 59 13.28 13.11 -23.34
CA VAL A 59 13.81 14.11 -24.32
C VAL A 59 14.40 15.30 -23.60
N VAL A 60 13.71 15.85 -22.60
CA VAL A 60 14.22 16.98 -21.81
C VAL A 60 15.51 16.60 -21.11
N TRP A 61 15.57 15.42 -20.48
CA TRP A 61 16.78 14.91 -19.85
C TRP A 61 17.90 14.68 -20.85
N GLN A 62 17.62 14.09 -22.02
CA GLN A 62 18.60 13.90 -23.08
C GLN A 62 19.23 15.23 -23.50
N VAL A 63 18.41 16.24 -23.78
CA VAL A 63 18.88 17.57 -24.21
C VAL A 63 19.66 18.27 -23.09
N ALA A 64 19.17 18.25 -21.86
CA ALA A 64 19.80 18.91 -20.72
C ALA A 64 21.18 18.31 -20.36
N CYS A 65 21.34 17.00 -20.56
CA CYS A 65 22.58 16.28 -20.20
C CYS A 65 23.46 15.92 -21.41
N SER A 66 23.18 16.42 -22.61
CA SER A 66 24.02 16.17 -23.82
C SER A 66 25.27 17.04 -23.87
N SER A 67 25.43 18.03 -22.98
CA SER A 67 26.61 18.86 -22.92
C SER A 67 27.83 18.07 -22.39
N PRO A 68 29.05 18.24 -22.96
CA PRO A 68 30.27 17.62 -22.46
C PRO A 68 30.62 17.99 -21.00
N THR A 69 30.03 19.06 -20.50
CA THR A 69 30.21 19.55 -19.12
C THR A 69 29.12 19.06 -18.16
N ALA A 70 28.16 18.27 -18.64
CA ALA A 70 27.08 17.77 -17.80
C ALA A 70 27.61 16.75 -16.76
N SER A 71 27.21 16.94 -15.51
CA SER A 71 27.59 16.02 -14.41
C SER A 71 26.80 14.71 -14.43
N LEU A 72 25.69 14.64 -15.15
CA LEU A 72 24.84 13.45 -15.26
C LEU A 72 24.86 12.89 -16.67
N PRO A 73 24.93 11.57 -16.84
CA PRO A 73 24.88 10.94 -18.16
C PRO A 73 23.49 11.09 -18.80
N PRO A 74 23.41 11.35 -20.11
CA PRO A 74 22.16 11.37 -20.83
C PRO A 74 21.60 9.94 -20.99
N PRO A 75 20.27 9.77 -21.23
CA PRO A 75 19.65 8.47 -21.45
C PRO A 75 20.34 7.56 -22.46
N SER A 76 20.86 8.13 -23.55
CA SER A 76 21.60 7.37 -24.57
C SER A 76 22.90 6.73 -24.03
N GLN A 77 23.62 7.44 -23.17
CA GLN A 77 24.83 6.93 -22.52
C GLN A 77 24.45 5.86 -21.49
N VAL A 78 23.40 6.10 -20.69
CA VAL A 78 22.90 5.09 -19.73
C VAL A 78 22.53 3.79 -20.44
N TRP A 79 21.87 3.88 -21.59
CA TRP A 79 21.52 2.69 -22.38
C TRP A 79 22.76 1.93 -22.87
N ASN A 80 23.77 2.64 -23.35
CA ASN A 80 24.97 2.00 -23.90
C ASN A 80 25.86 1.39 -22.81
N GLU A 81 26.08 2.10 -21.69
CA GLU A 81 27.01 1.66 -20.64
C GLU A 81 26.39 0.63 -19.70
N ALA A 82 25.09 0.73 -19.40
CA ALA A 82 24.38 -0.20 -18.54
C ALA A 82 23.55 -1.24 -19.30
N TYR A 83 23.83 -1.46 -20.59
CA TYR A 83 23.07 -2.36 -21.44
C TYR A 83 22.95 -3.77 -20.86
N ASP A 84 24.05 -4.32 -20.35
CA ASP A 84 24.07 -5.68 -19.78
C ASP A 84 23.15 -5.83 -18.57
N LEU A 85 23.04 -4.79 -17.74
CA LEU A 85 22.13 -4.78 -16.58
C LEU A 85 20.66 -4.73 -17.01
N ILE A 86 20.38 -4.13 -18.18
CA ILE A 86 19.04 -4.01 -18.75
C ILE A 86 18.67 -5.28 -19.51
N ALA A 87 19.57 -5.77 -20.38
CA ALA A 87 19.33 -6.89 -21.30
C ALA A 87 19.40 -8.26 -20.59
N HIS A 88 20.26 -8.38 -19.59
CA HIS A 88 20.51 -9.63 -18.87
C HIS A 88 20.26 -9.49 -17.36
N PRO A 89 19.03 -9.13 -16.91
CA PRO A 89 18.78 -8.79 -15.49
C PRO A 89 18.97 -9.97 -14.52
N PHE A 90 19.07 -11.19 -15.02
CA PHE A 90 19.21 -12.43 -14.24
C PHE A 90 20.57 -13.11 -14.40
N PHE A 91 21.61 -12.41 -14.89
CA PHE A 91 22.95 -13.01 -14.95
C PHE A 91 23.47 -13.35 -13.56
N ASN A 92 24.34 -14.36 -13.47
CA ASN A 92 24.98 -14.79 -12.25
C ASN A 92 26.40 -15.28 -12.56
N ASN A 93 27.38 -14.42 -12.30
CA ASN A 93 28.79 -14.70 -12.51
C ASN A 93 29.52 -15.02 -11.19
N GLY A 94 28.80 -15.01 -10.06
CA GLY A 94 29.36 -15.26 -8.74
C GLY A 94 28.55 -14.64 -7.60
N PRO A 95 28.96 -14.85 -6.34
CA PRO A 95 28.18 -14.47 -5.15
C PRO A 95 27.82 -12.98 -5.06
N GLN A 96 28.63 -12.10 -5.62
CA GLN A 96 28.42 -10.64 -5.60
C GLN A 96 28.21 -10.04 -6.98
N ASP A 97 28.48 -10.80 -8.06
CA ASP A 97 28.29 -10.37 -9.45
C ASP A 97 27.02 -11.02 -10.04
N ILE A 98 25.88 -10.50 -9.60
CA ILE A 98 24.56 -10.95 -10.01
C ILE A 98 23.73 -9.80 -10.57
N GLY A 99 22.84 -10.13 -11.50
CA GLY A 99 21.95 -9.18 -12.16
C GLY A 99 20.98 -8.46 -11.21
N LEU A 100 20.49 -7.30 -11.64
CA LEU A 100 19.63 -6.44 -10.83
C LEU A 100 18.33 -7.13 -10.41
N ALA A 101 17.77 -8.02 -11.22
CA ALA A 101 16.57 -8.76 -10.86
C ALA A 101 16.80 -9.67 -9.65
N TRP A 102 17.93 -10.36 -9.57
CA TRP A 102 18.29 -11.17 -8.41
C TRP A 102 18.46 -10.31 -7.15
N ARG A 103 19.11 -9.15 -7.28
CA ARG A 103 19.29 -8.19 -6.16
C ARG A 103 17.94 -7.70 -5.65
N VAL A 104 17.02 -7.35 -6.54
CA VAL A 104 15.65 -6.97 -6.20
C VAL A 104 14.92 -8.12 -5.49
N LEU A 105 15.04 -9.36 -5.98
CA LEU A 105 14.39 -10.53 -5.34
C LEU A 105 14.92 -10.76 -3.92
N ILE A 106 16.21 -10.60 -3.67
CA ILE A 106 16.80 -10.72 -2.34
C ILE A 106 16.26 -9.62 -1.41
N SER A 107 16.21 -8.38 -1.88
CA SER A 107 15.61 -7.26 -1.12
C SER A 107 14.13 -7.51 -0.85
N LEU A 108 13.38 -8.01 -1.84
CA LEU A 108 11.96 -8.37 -1.71
C LEU A 108 11.73 -9.50 -0.69
N GLN A 109 12.61 -10.48 -0.62
CA GLN A 109 12.53 -11.53 0.40
C GLN A 109 12.62 -10.94 1.81
N ARG A 110 13.55 -10.03 2.05
CA ARG A 110 13.67 -9.33 3.35
C ARG A 110 12.44 -8.48 3.65
N VAL A 111 11.92 -7.77 2.63
CA VAL A 111 10.68 -6.99 2.75
C VAL A 111 9.50 -7.90 3.10
N ALA A 112 9.36 -9.04 2.42
CA ALA A 112 8.27 -9.97 2.69
C ALA A 112 8.29 -10.48 4.14
N ILE A 113 9.46 -10.77 4.70
CA ILE A 113 9.60 -11.21 6.09
C ILE A 113 9.29 -10.05 7.06
N GLY A 114 10.00 -8.92 6.92
CA GLY A 114 9.88 -7.79 7.85
C GLY A 114 8.49 -7.15 7.82
N PHE A 115 7.95 -6.91 6.63
CA PHE A 115 6.60 -6.39 6.45
C PHE A 115 5.52 -7.41 6.87
N GLY A 116 5.71 -8.70 6.56
CA GLY A 116 4.79 -9.75 6.99
C GLY A 116 4.67 -9.81 8.52
N LEU A 117 5.78 -9.76 9.24
CA LEU A 117 5.80 -9.66 10.70
C LEU A 117 5.10 -8.38 11.20
N ALA A 118 5.39 -7.23 10.56
CA ALA A 118 4.75 -5.96 10.91
C ALA A 118 3.25 -5.97 10.63
N ALA A 119 2.80 -6.62 9.57
CA ALA A 119 1.38 -6.76 9.24
C ALA A 119 0.66 -7.58 10.32
N VAL A 120 1.18 -8.76 10.68
CA VAL A 120 0.56 -9.63 11.69
C VAL A 120 0.54 -8.93 13.06
N VAL A 121 1.70 -8.48 13.54
CA VAL A 121 1.81 -7.85 14.87
C VAL A 121 1.08 -6.50 14.89
N GLY A 122 1.19 -5.71 13.83
CA GLY A 122 0.55 -4.40 13.74
C GLY A 122 -0.97 -4.49 13.68
N VAL A 123 -1.55 -5.45 12.97
CA VAL A 123 -3.00 -5.69 12.97
C VAL A 123 -3.47 -6.18 14.33
N ALA A 124 -2.76 -7.12 14.95
CA ALA A 124 -3.11 -7.62 16.27
C ALA A 124 -3.08 -6.51 17.34
N LEU A 125 -1.98 -5.76 17.43
CA LEU A 125 -1.84 -4.64 18.37
C LEU A 125 -2.83 -3.51 18.06
N GLY A 126 -3.01 -3.15 16.79
CA GLY A 126 -3.96 -2.13 16.38
C GLY A 126 -5.39 -2.49 16.73
N ALA A 127 -5.76 -3.77 16.57
CA ALA A 127 -7.07 -4.26 16.99
C ALA A 127 -7.26 -4.21 18.51
N LEU A 128 -6.26 -4.60 19.30
CA LEU A 128 -6.29 -4.51 20.76
C LEU A 128 -6.43 -3.06 21.24
N VAL A 129 -5.59 -2.17 20.70
CA VAL A 129 -5.60 -0.73 21.05
C VAL A 129 -6.91 -0.06 20.62
N GLY A 130 -7.43 -0.42 19.44
CA GLY A 130 -8.67 0.14 18.91
C GLY A 130 -9.92 -0.22 19.71
N GLN A 131 -9.91 -1.31 20.46
CA GLN A 131 -11.04 -1.75 21.31
C GLN A 131 -11.12 -1.00 22.64
N SER A 132 -10.02 -0.44 23.13
CA SER A 132 -9.94 0.21 24.45
C SER A 132 -9.56 1.69 24.35
N ILE A 133 -10.45 2.57 24.84
CA ILE A 133 -10.17 4.02 24.91
C ILE A 133 -8.96 4.29 25.81
N TRP A 134 -8.80 3.52 26.88
CA TRP A 134 -7.68 3.65 27.82
C TRP A 134 -6.35 3.24 27.16
N ALA A 135 -6.34 2.10 26.45
CA ALA A 135 -5.16 1.65 25.71
C ALA A 135 -4.77 2.68 24.64
N MET A 136 -5.74 3.23 23.93
CA MET A 136 -5.50 4.27 22.93
C MET A 136 -4.90 5.53 23.55
N ARG A 137 -5.51 6.06 24.62
CA ARG A 137 -5.02 7.28 25.28
C ARG A 137 -3.61 7.11 25.88
N GLY A 138 -3.28 5.91 26.36
CA GLY A 138 -1.96 5.61 26.94
C GLY A 138 -0.89 5.36 25.88
N LEU A 139 -1.22 4.65 24.80
CA LEU A 139 -0.26 4.23 23.78
C LEU A 139 -0.11 5.22 22.61
N ASP A 140 -1.14 6.02 22.33
CA ASP A 140 -1.09 6.98 21.22
C ASP A 140 0.09 7.96 21.31
N PRO A 141 0.38 8.60 22.47
CA PRO A 141 1.56 9.46 22.59
C PRO A 141 2.87 8.73 22.34
N VAL A 142 2.98 7.47 22.83
CA VAL A 142 4.17 6.63 22.62
C VAL A 142 4.34 6.30 21.13
N PHE A 143 3.27 5.90 20.46
CA PHE A 143 3.29 5.62 19.03
C PHE A 143 3.65 6.89 18.22
N GLN A 144 3.13 8.04 18.63
CA GLN A 144 3.46 9.30 17.97
C GLN A 144 4.93 9.67 18.11
N ILE A 145 5.55 9.43 19.25
CA ILE A 145 6.98 9.66 19.44
C ILE A 145 7.80 8.64 18.63
N LEU A 146 7.51 7.35 18.76
CA LEU A 146 8.31 6.30 18.14
C LEU A 146 8.26 6.33 16.61
N ARG A 147 7.12 6.69 16.01
CA ARG A 147 6.99 6.82 14.55
C ARG A 147 7.78 7.99 13.96
N THR A 148 8.14 9.00 14.78
CA THR A 148 8.94 10.14 14.31
C THR A 148 10.43 9.83 14.28
N VAL A 149 10.86 8.73 14.92
CA VAL A 149 12.25 8.29 14.85
C VAL A 149 12.56 7.80 13.43
N PRO A 150 13.55 8.39 12.74
CA PRO A 150 13.91 7.96 11.40
C PRO A 150 14.24 6.45 11.38
N PRO A 151 13.72 5.69 10.41
CA PRO A 151 13.94 4.23 10.36
C PRO A 151 15.42 3.81 10.42
N LEU A 152 16.28 4.55 9.74
CA LEU A 152 17.70 4.28 9.71
C LEU A 152 18.41 4.52 11.05
N ALA A 153 17.84 5.33 11.95
CA ALA A 153 18.39 5.52 13.28
C ALA A 153 18.32 4.23 14.14
N TRP A 154 17.45 3.30 13.80
CA TRP A 154 17.36 1.99 14.46
C TRP A 154 18.43 1.00 13.97
N LEU A 155 19.08 1.26 12.84
CA LEU A 155 20.01 0.33 12.22
C LEU A 155 21.25 0.04 13.09
N PRO A 156 21.97 1.02 13.67
CA PRO A 156 23.11 0.74 14.54
C PRO A 156 22.72 -0.10 15.76
N LEU A 157 21.54 0.18 16.35
CA LEU A 157 21.03 -0.56 17.49
C LEU A 157 20.68 -2.01 17.11
N SER A 158 20.07 -2.22 15.97
CA SER A 158 19.75 -3.55 15.46
C SER A 158 20.99 -4.36 15.10
N LEU A 159 22.01 -3.72 14.51
CA LEU A 159 23.30 -4.36 14.23
C LEU A 159 24.02 -4.78 15.53
N ALA A 160 23.97 -3.95 16.56
CA ALA A 160 24.53 -4.30 17.87
C ALA A 160 23.81 -5.50 18.52
N ALA A 161 22.49 -5.58 18.34
CA ALA A 161 21.66 -6.64 18.89
C ALA A 161 21.77 -7.96 18.12
N PHE A 162 21.65 -7.93 16.80
CA PHE A 162 21.62 -9.13 15.95
C PHE A 162 22.98 -9.56 15.44
N ARG A 163 23.94 -8.65 15.37
CA ARG A 163 25.31 -8.89 14.85
C ARG A 163 25.35 -9.45 13.42
N ASP A 164 24.28 -9.27 12.66
CA ASP A 164 24.12 -9.73 11.28
C ASP A 164 23.33 -8.69 10.50
N SER A 165 23.76 -8.41 9.26
CA SER A 165 23.16 -7.41 8.38
C SER A 165 21.72 -7.76 8.00
N SER A 166 21.43 -9.04 7.70
CA SER A 166 20.13 -9.45 7.19
C SER A 166 19.02 -9.36 8.25
N PRO A 167 19.13 -9.91 9.46
CA PRO A 167 18.18 -9.70 10.54
C PRO A 167 18.02 -8.22 10.92
N SER A 168 19.13 -7.46 10.90
CA SER A 168 19.09 -6.02 11.21
C SER A 168 18.26 -5.23 10.20
N ALA A 169 18.44 -5.51 8.92
CA ALA A 169 17.65 -4.90 7.86
C ALA A 169 16.16 -5.30 7.97
N ILE A 170 15.84 -6.58 8.26
CA ILE A 170 14.48 -7.05 8.50
C ILE A 170 13.84 -6.33 9.69
N PHE A 171 14.59 -6.10 10.77
CA PHE A 171 14.09 -5.33 11.92
C PHE A 171 13.78 -3.88 11.55
N VAL A 172 14.63 -3.23 10.75
CA VAL A 172 14.37 -1.86 10.27
C VAL A 172 13.11 -1.79 9.42
N ILE A 173 12.87 -2.78 8.55
CA ILE A 173 11.62 -2.91 7.80
C ILE A 173 10.43 -3.03 8.75
N PHE A 174 10.52 -3.95 9.72
CA PHE A 174 9.49 -4.22 10.71
C PHE A 174 9.11 -2.95 11.49
N ILE A 175 10.10 -2.28 12.12
CA ILE A 175 9.83 -1.10 12.95
C ILE A 175 9.33 0.10 12.12
N THR A 176 9.67 0.18 10.84
CA THR A 176 9.20 1.22 9.95
C THR A 176 7.73 1.05 9.57
N SER A 177 7.35 -0.18 9.26
CA SER A 177 6.02 -0.50 8.70
C SER A 177 4.97 -0.79 9.76
N ILE A 178 5.35 -1.10 10.99
CA ILE A 178 4.41 -1.47 12.05
C ILE A 178 3.49 -0.29 12.44
N TRP A 179 4.01 0.93 12.49
CA TRP A 179 3.25 2.11 12.95
C TRP A 179 2.03 2.44 12.10
N PRO A 180 2.14 2.58 10.77
CA PRO A 180 0.97 2.83 9.94
C PRO A 180 -0.04 1.69 10.01
N VAL A 181 0.40 0.44 10.19
CA VAL A 181 -0.51 -0.71 10.33
C VAL A 181 -1.26 -0.63 11.66
N ILE A 182 -0.58 -0.39 12.80
CA ILE A 182 -1.23 -0.24 14.11
C ILE A 182 -2.24 0.89 14.08
N ILE A 183 -1.83 2.08 13.65
CA ILE A 183 -2.64 3.30 13.73
C ILE A 183 -3.89 3.15 12.85
N ASN A 184 -3.74 2.72 11.61
CA ASN A 184 -4.89 2.56 10.71
C ASN A 184 -5.83 1.44 11.18
N THR A 185 -5.29 0.32 11.68
CA THR A 185 -6.12 -0.76 12.24
C THR A 185 -6.90 -0.28 13.45
N ALA A 186 -6.26 0.44 14.39
CA ALA A 186 -6.92 0.97 15.57
C ALA A 186 -8.05 1.96 15.21
N VAL A 187 -7.81 2.85 14.25
CA VAL A 187 -8.83 3.77 13.70
C VAL A 187 -9.97 2.98 13.07
N GLY A 188 -9.66 1.96 12.27
CA GLY A 188 -10.68 1.11 11.64
C GLY A 188 -11.58 0.40 12.65
N VAL A 189 -10.99 -0.18 13.69
CA VAL A 189 -11.73 -0.86 14.77
C VAL A 189 -12.63 0.09 15.55
N ARG A 190 -12.19 1.32 15.78
CA ARG A 190 -13.00 2.35 16.48
C ARG A 190 -14.17 2.84 15.65
N ASN A 191 -14.01 2.89 14.35
CA ASN A 191 -15.04 3.37 13.42
C ASN A 191 -16.09 2.30 13.05
N ILE A 192 -16.04 1.13 13.68
CA ILE A 192 -17.07 0.09 13.48
C ILE A 192 -18.39 0.61 14.06
N PRO A 193 -19.50 0.67 13.26
CA PRO A 193 -20.81 1.09 13.73
C PRO A 193 -21.29 0.26 14.90
N GLU A 194 -22.00 0.88 15.83
CA GLU A 194 -22.54 0.20 17.04
C GLU A 194 -23.51 -0.93 16.67
N ASP A 195 -24.21 -0.84 15.55
CA ASP A 195 -25.10 -1.88 15.06
C ASP A 195 -24.41 -3.24 14.91
N TYR A 196 -23.18 -3.25 14.40
CA TYR A 196 -22.39 -4.50 14.30
C TYR A 196 -22.07 -5.09 15.69
N ARG A 197 -21.82 -4.24 16.68
CA ARG A 197 -21.59 -4.66 18.07
C ARG A 197 -22.87 -5.19 18.71
N ASN A 198 -24.00 -4.57 18.43
CA ASN A 198 -25.31 -5.01 18.90
C ASN A 198 -25.70 -6.35 18.29
N VAL A 199 -25.52 -6.52 16.97
CA VAL A 199 -25.74 -7.81 16.31
C VAL A 199 -24.87 -8.92 16.90
N SER A 200 -23.61 -8.64 17.20
CA SER A 200 -22.73 -9.62 17.82
C SER A 200 -23.21 -10.09 19.21
N ARG A 201 -23.78 -9.17 20.02
CA ARG A 201 -24.36 -9.50 21.33
C ARG A 201 -25.62 -10.36 21.18
N ILE A 202 -26.49 -10.02 20.22
CA ILE A 202 -27.72 -10.80 19.95
C ILE A 202 -27.36 -12.23 19.51
N LEU A 203 -26.34 -12.37 18.65
CA LEU A 203 -25.86 -13.67 18.17
C LEU A 203 -24.98 -14.41 19.20
N ARG A 204 -24.74 -13.81 20.37
CA ARG A 204 -23.88 -14.36 21.44
C ARG A 204 -22.52 -14.83 20.93
N LEU A 205 -21.92 -14.08 20.00
CA LEU A 205 -20.59 -14.40 19.48
C LEU A 205 -19.54 -14.29 20.60
N ASN A 206 -18.62 -15.27 20.64
CA ASN A 206 -17.47 -15.18 21.51
C ASN A 206 -16.46 -14.12 20.98
N GLN A 207 -15.44 -13.78 21.78
CA GLN A 207 -14.49 -12.72 21.40
C GLN A 207 -13.72 -13.03 20.12
N LEU A 208 -13.35 -14.29 19.88
CA LEU A 208 -12.65 -14.70 18.68
C LEU A 208 -13.57 -14.65 17.45
N GLU A 209 -14.81 -15.09 17.60
CA GLU A 209 -15.82 -15.00 16.54
C GLU A 209 -16.14 -13.56 16.18
N PHE A 210 -16.29 -12.69 17.18
CA PHE A 210 -16.47 -11.27 16.94
C PHE A 210 -15.28 -10.67 16.19
N PHE A 211 -14.06 -11.00 16.64
CA PHE A 211 -12.82 -10.54 15.97
C PHE A 211 -12.77 -10.96 14.51
N VAL A 212 -12.95 -12.24 14.21
CA VAL A 212 -12.77 -12.78 12.86
C VAL A 212 -13.96 -12.47 11.93
N LYS A 213 -15.21 -12.62 12.45
CA LYS A 213 -16.41 -12.52 11.62
C LYS A 213 -16.93 -11.09 11.44
N ILE A 214 -16.64 -10.19 12.37
CA ILE A 214 -17.17 -8.82 12.37
C ILE A 214 -16.07 -7.77 12.34
N MET A 215 -15.16 -7.78 13.31
CA MET A 215 -14.19 -6.72 13.50
C MET A 215 -13.21 -6.61 12.33
N VAL A 216 -12.55 -7.70 11.97
CA VAL A 216 -11.56 -7.71 10.87
C VAL A 216 -12.21 -7.34 9.54
N PRO A 217 -13.35 -7.93 9.13
CA PRO A 217 -14.02 -7.53 7.87
C PRO A 217 -14.48 -6.08 7.86
N ALA A 218 -15.04 -5.58 8.96
CA ALA A 218 -15.50 -4.19 9.05
C ALA A 218 -14.33 -3.18 9.04
N ALA A 219 -13.21 -3.51 9.69
CA ALA A 219 -12.01 -2.68 9.71
C ALA A 219 -11.12 -2.87 8.46
N ALA A 220 -11.40 -3.85 7.59
CA ALA A 220 -10.54 -4.21 6.46
C ALA A 220 -10.13 -3.02 5.57
N PRO A 221 -11.00 -2.08 5.18
CA PRO A 221 -10.57 -0.92 4.38
C PRO A 221 -9.46 -0.10 5.04
N TYR A 222 -9.54 0.08 6.35
CA TYR A 222 -8.53 0.79 7.13
C TYR A 222 -7.25 -0.03 7.29
N ILE A 223 -7.38 -1.33 7.57
CA ILE A 223 -6.24 -2.26 7.64
C ILE A 223 -5.44 -2.21 6.33
N PHE A 224 -6.12 -2.33 5.19
CA PHE A 224 -5.45 -2.27 3.88
C PHE A 224 -4.84 -0.90 3.57
N THR A 225 -5.42 0.20 4.08
CA THR A 225 -4.79 1.52 4.01
C THR A 225 -3.47 1.53 4.78
N GLY A 226 -3.46 1.00 6.01
CA GLY A 226 -2.24 0.85 6.80
C GLY A 226 -1.19 -0.04 6.15
N LEU A 227 -1.61 -1.20 5.61
CA LEU A 227 -0.73 -2.13 4.90
C LEU A 227 -0.10 -1.49 3.65
N ARG A 228 -0.89 -0.72 2.89
CA ARG A 228 -0.41 -0.05 1.68
C ARG A 228 0.64 1.02 2.00
N ILE A 229 0.43 1.82 3.04
CA ILE A 229 1.43 2.77 3.53
C ILE A 229 2.67 2.02 4.04
N GLY A 230 2.46 0.96 4.82
CA GLY A 230 3.51 0.14 5.41
C GLY A 230 4.43 -0.50 4.37
N ILE A 231 3.88 -1.10 3.30
CA ILE A 231 4.70 -1.72 2.25
C ILE A 231 5.57 -0.71 1.50
N GLY A 232 5.02 0.47 1.21
CA GLY A 232 5.79 1.55 0.58
C GLY A 232 6.96 2.01 1.45
N LEU A 233 6.72 2.21 2.74
CA LEU A 233 7.77 2.56 3.70
C LEU A 233 8.78 1.42 3.89
N SER A 234 8.34 0.16 3.89
CA SER A 234 9.21 -1.02 3.96
C SER A 234 10.21 -1.07 2.81
N TRP A 235 9.71 -0.79 1.58
CA TRP A 235 10.54 -0.77 0.39
C TRP A 235 11.59 0.34 0.43
N LEU A 236 11.23 1.53 0.87
CA LEU A 236 12.19 2.62 1.06
C LEU A 236 13.22 2.30 2.15
N ALA A 237 12.76 1.70 3.25
CA ALA A 237 13.61 1.38 4.40
C ALA A 237 14.66 0.31 4.06
N ILE A 238 14.30 -0.76 3.29
CA ILE A 238 15.26 -1.80 2.92
C ILE A 238 16.35 -1.26 2.00
N VAL A 239 16.01 -0.47 0.99
CA VAL A 239 16.99 0.11 0.06
C VAL A 239 18.03 0.92 0.85
N ALA A 240 17.56 1.78 1.77
CA ALA A 240 18.44 2.59 2.58
C ALA A 240 19.25 1.77 3.61
N ALA A 241 18.67 0.74 4.22
CA ALA A 241 19.39 -0.15 5.14
C ALA A 241 20.50 -0.94 4.43
N GLU A 242 20.21 -1.48 3.24
CA GLU A 242 21.20 -2.23 2.44
C GLU A 242 22.37 -1.37 1.98
N MET A 243 22.15 -0.08 1.69
CA MET A 243 23.25 0.85 1.39
C MET A 243 24.26 0.96 2.52
N LEU A 244 23.81 0.84 3.77
CA LEU A 244 24.65 1.03 4.95
C LEU A 244 25.22 -0.29 5.51
N THR A 245 24.50 -1.40 5.35
CA THR A 245 24.90 -2.69 5.95
C THR A 245 25.79 -3.52 5.05
N GLY A 246 25.84 -3.22 3.77
CA GLY A 246 26.58 -4.05 2.81
C GLY A 246 25.86 -5.36 2.46
N GLY A 247 26.54 -6.25 1.78
CA GLY A 247 26.01 -7.56 1.37
C GLY A 247 25.40 -7.58 -0.02
N VAL A 248 24.36 -8.38 -0.22
CA VAL A 248 23.69 -8.53 -1.52
C VAL A 248 22.29 -7.94 -1.44
N GLY A 249 21.98 -6.99 -2.31
CA GLY A 249 20.69 -6.33 -2.43
C GLY A 249 20.75 -5.16 -3.39
N ILE A 250 19.59 -4.60 -3.74
CA ILE A 250 19.53 -3.47 -4.68
C ILE A 250 20.12 -2.18 -4.07
N GLY A 251 19.95 -1.97 -2.76
CA GLY A 251 20.48 -0.81 -2.07
C GLY A 251 22.00 -0.85 -2.00
N PHE A 252 22.59 -2.00 -1.70
CA PHE A 252 24.07 -2.16 -1.69
C PHE A 252 24.64 -1.94 -3.11
N PHE A 253 23.95 -2.42 -4.15
CA PHE A 253 24.38 -2.18 -5.52
C PHE A 253 24.51 -0.69 -5.85
N ILE A 254 23.54 0.12 -5.43
CA ILE A 254 23.62 1.59 -5.63
C ILE A 254 24.84 2.17 -4.93
N TRP A 255 25.10 1.74 -3.70
CA TRP A 255 26.25 2.21 -2.94
C TRP A 255 27.59 1.80 -3.59
N ASP A 256 27.70 0.55 -4.05
CA ASP A 256 28.86 0.03 -4.77
C ASP A 256 29.08 0.77 -6.10
N ALA A 257 28.02 0.96 -6.89
CA ALA A 257 28.07 1.71 -8.14
C ALA A 257 28.48 3.17 -7.92
N TRP A 258 28.00 3.80 -6.84
CA TRP A 258 28.43 5.16 -6.46
C TRP A 258 29.92 5.22 -6.13
N ASN A 259 30.42 4.33 -5.29
CA ASN A 259 31.85 4.28 -4.93
C ASN A 259 32.76 3.95 -6.12
N SER A 260 32.21 3.25 -7.11
CA SER A 260 32.90 2.92 -8.37
C SER A 260 32.68 3.97 -9.48
N SER A 261 32.01 5.08 -9.18
CA SER A 261 31.70 6.16 -10.13
C SER A 261 30.88 5.69 -11.36
N ARG A 262 30.07 4.62 -11.22
CA ARG A 262 29.22 4.05 -12.29
C ARG A 262 27.82 4.66 -12.22
N LEU A 263 27.70 5.95 -12.62
CA LEU A 263 26.42 6.67 -12.59
C LEU A 263 25.32 6.05 -13.47
N PRO A 264 25.59 5.55 -14.69
CA PRO A 264 24.61 4.84 -15.49
C PRO A 264 23.95 3.67 -14.77
N ASP A 265 24.74 2.87 -14.04
CA ASP A 265 24.23 1.72 -13.28
C ASP A 265 23.28 2.13 -12.16
N ILE A 266 23.60 3.24 -11.48
CA ILE A 266 22.72 3.81 -10.44
C ILE A 266 21.38 4.19 -11.03
N ILE A 267 21.36 4.85 -12.19
CA ILE A 267 20.13 5.30 -12.84
C ILE A 267 19.25 4.10 -13.20
N VAL A 268 19.84 3.05 -13.76
CA VAL A 268 19.11 1.81 -14.05
C VAL A 268 18.58 1.17 -12.76
N ALA A 269 19.37 1.10 -11.70
CA ALA A 269 18.92 0.57 -10.41
C ALA A 269 17.77 1.38 -9.81
N LEU A 270 17.78 2.72 -9.93
CA LEU A 270 16.66 3.57 -9.52
C LEU A 270 15.39 3.27 -10.30
N ALA A 271 15.49 2.99 -11.61
CA ALA A 271 14.33 2.56 -12.39
C ALA A 271 13.76 1.22 -11.87
N TYR A 272 14.61 0.24 -11.57
CA TYR A 272 14.18 -1.04 -10.97
C TYR A 272 13.50 -0.82 -9.61
N ILE A 273 14.04 0.05 -8.76
CA ILE A 273 13.43 0.39 -7.46
C ILE A 273 12.06 1.02 -7.65
N GLY A 274 11.92 1.97 -8.58
CA GLY A 274 10.65 2.64 -8.85
C GLY A 274 9.59 1.69 -9.37
N VAL A 275 9.93 0.84 -10.36
CA VAL A 275 9.03 -0.18 -10.90
C VAL A 275 8.61 -1.18 -9.84
N THR A 276 9.56 -1.68 -9.04
CA THR A 276 9.27 -2.65 -7.99
C THR A 276 8.36 -2.04 -6.91
N GLY A 277 8.65 -0.82 -6.45
CA GLY A 277 7.81 -0.12 -5.48
C GLY A 277 6.38 0.11 -6.00
N PHE A 278 6.24 0.48 -7.27
CA PHE A 278 4.94 0.60 -7.92
C PHE A 278 4.20 -0.74 -7.97
N CYS A 279 4.88 -1.83 -8.34
CA CYS A 279 4.28 -3.17 -8.35
C CYS A 279 3.80 -3.61 -6.96
N LEU A 280 4.61 -3.36 -5.92
CA LEU A 280 4.23 -3.65 -4.53
C LEU A 280 2.99 -2.88 -4.09
N ASP A 281 2.92 -1.56 -4.38
CA ASP A 281 1.74 -0.74 -4.10
C ASP A 281 0.49 -1.29 -4.78
N ARG A 282 0.60 -1.62 -6.08
CA ARG A 282 -0.51 -2.19 -6.85
C ARG A 282 -0.94 -3.56 -6.37
N LEU A 283 0.00 -4.39 -5.96
CA LEU A 283 -0.29 -5.71 -5.42
C LEU A 283 -1.13 -5.60 -4.13
N VAL A 284 -0.68 -4.81 -3.16
CA VAL A 284 -1.42 -4.62 -1.90
C VAL A 284 -2.77 -3.96 -2.14
N ALA A 285 -2.84 -2.95 -3.02
CA ALA A 285 -4.10 -2.30 -3.39
C ALA A 285 -5.09 -3.28 -4.03
N SER A 286 -4.63 -4.17 -4.92
CA SER A 286 -5.46 -5.17 -5.58
C SER A 286 -6.00 -6.21 -4.60
N VAL A 287 -5.15 -6.70 -3.69
CA VAL A 287 -5.57 -7.60 -2.60
C VAL A 287 -6.60 -6.90 -1.71
N GLY A 288 -6.36 -5.63 -1.37
CA GLY A 288 -7.30 -4.82 -0.60
C GLY A 288 -8.68 -4.74 -1.26
N VAL A 289 -8.74 -4.39 -2.54
CA VAL A 289 -10.00 -4.33 -3.31
C VAL A 289 -10.69 -5.69 -3.33
N PHE A 290 -9.95 -6.79 -3.51
CA PHE A 290 -10.52 -8.14 -3.53
C PHE A 290 -11.14 -8.52 -2.18
N VAL A 291 -10.45 -8.27 -1.08
CA VAL A 291 -10.92 -8.59 0.28
C VAL A 291 -12.09 -7.69 0.70
N THR A 292 -12.08 -6.40 0.32
CA THR A 292 -13.11 -5.44 0.75
C THR A 292 -14.34 -5.39 -0.16
N ARG A 293 -14.36 -6.10 -1.29
CA ARG A 293 -15.52 -6.14 -2.20
C ARG A 293 -16.82 -6.59 -1.55
N GLY A 294 -16.75 -7.38 -0.48
CA GLY A 294 -17.93 -7.82 0.28
C GLY A 294 -18.38 -6.86 1.38
N THR A 295 -17.54 -5.90 1.79
CA THR A 295 -17.81 -4.97 2.90
C THR A 295 -18.27 -3.59 2.46
N THR A 296 -18.12 -3.25 1.18
CA THR A 296 -18.58 -2.00 0.55
C THR A 296 -19.95 -2.21 -0.14
N ALA A 297 -20.85 -3.01 0.41
CA ALA A 297 -22.25 -2.95 0.01
C ALA A 297 -22.78 -1.56 0.40
N LYS A 298 -23.22 -0.80 -0.61
CA LYS A 298 -23.77 0.55 -0.53
C LYS A 298 -25.02 0.60 0.33
#